data_3fab5a6811b0c71d1dd55c88b60fcedc
#
_entry.id   3fab5a6811b0c71d1dd55c88b60fcedc
#
_cell.length_a   1.000
_cell.length_b   1.000
_cell.length_c   1.000
_cell.angle_alpha   90.00
_cell.angle_beta   90.00
_cell.angle_gamma   90.00
#
_symmetry.space_group_name_H-M   'P 1'
#
loop_
_entity.id
_entity.type
_entity.pdbx_description
1 polymer ?
#
loop_
_entity_poly.entity_id
_entity_poly.type
_entity_poly.pdbx_seq_one_letter_code
_entity_poly.pdbx_strand_id
1 'polypeptide(L)'
;MNRAADISATRAAREPLPGGGVVLSVPSAGPSHVSTLRFERGSERGWTLRQGVRPLVLARSEGEGCCRELRLHRLPGHRSPLPPRSAATMRARTNWPHQYARWLEDSAYGPLHVGRWRLTPRTVFAPGIWDCDLVRDWPDATLDMLCGGGWHGVLPLRPLPAPDAPRVKAYRKHAREGTLAPVLLWWVSFLDGWLLVDGHDRAAAALAEGAPPECVELVRVPDDGAWRATAAEITEAHAQRVVRLAARPDGPHTARQRQALDRGYADVMSTLPYDADATPLFEPPCE
;
A
#
# COMPACT_ATOMS: atom_id res chain seq x y z
N MET A 1 32.99 -36.07 2.44
CA MET A 1 32.18 -35.38 3.50
C MET A 1 31.66 -34.09 2.90
N ASN A 2 30.48 -34.15 2.29
CA ASN A 2 29.80 -32.97 1.71
C ASN A 2 29.02 -32.29 2.81
N ARG A 3 29.43 -31.08 3.18
CA ARG A 3 28.58 -30.16 3.96
C ARG A 3 27.55 -29.60 2.98
N ALA A 4 26.32 -30.12 3.06
CA ALA A 4 25.14 -29.45 2.55
C ALA A 4 25.03 -28.10 3.27
N ALA A 5 25.24 -27.01 2.55
CA ALA A 5 24.96 -25.66 3.06
C ALA A 5 23.46 -25.57 3.31
N ASP A 6 23.09 -25.47 4.56
CA ASP A 6 21.75 -25.24 5.04
C ASP A 6 21.34 -23.82 4.60
N ILE A 7 20.69 -23.72 3.42
CA ILE A 7 20.07 -22.49 2.97
C ILE A 7 18.73 -22.39 3.72
N SER A 8 18.80 -22.13 5.01
CA SER A 8 17.64 -21.66 5.77
C SER A 8 17.25 -20.30 5.20
N ALA A 9 16.29 -20.27 4.28
CA ALA A 9 15.67 -19.04 3.83
C ALA A 9 15.19 -18.29 5.07
N THR A 10 15.81 -17.17 5.37
CA THR A 10 15.51 -16.38 6.57
C THR A 10 14.07 -15.89 6.46
N ARG A 11 13.18 -16.54 7.19
CA ARG A 11 11.76 -16.22 7.21
C ARG A 11 11.56 -14.79 7.73
N ALA A 12 10.59 -14.05 7.18
CA ALA A 12 10.28 -12.70 7.65
C ALA A 12 9.97 -12.69 9.15
N ALA A 13 10.53 -11.73 9.89
CA ALA A 13 10.18 -11.53 11.28
C ALA A 13 8.76 -10.95 11.38
N ARG A 14 7.99 -11.41 12.37
CA ARG A 14 6.60 -11.00 12.60
C ARG A 14 6.44 -10.36 13.95
N GLU A 15 5.84 -9.18 13.95
CA GLU A 15 5.52 -8.43 15.17
C GLU A 15 3.99 -8.28 15.22
N PRO A 16 3.31 -8.86 16.22
CA PRO A 16 1.88 -8.71 16.39
C PRO A 16 1.52 -7.27 16.77
N LEU A 17 0.40 -6.78 16.24
CA LEU A 17 -0.14 -5.46 16.54
C LEU A 17 -1.44 -5.58 17.34
N PRO A 18 -1.78 -4.56 18.16
CA PRO A 18 -3.10 -4.42 18.76
C PRO A 18 -4.21 -4.51 17.68
N GLY A 19 -5.36 -5.07 18.04
CA GLY A 19 -6.47 -5.25 17.09
C GLY A 19 -6.30 -6.41 16.10
N GLY A 20 -5.33 -7.32 16.34
CA GLY A 20 -5.14 -8.54 15.55
C GLY A 20 -4.34 -8.35 14.26
N GLY A 21 -3.70 -7.20 14.09
CA GLY A 21 -2.79 -6.95 12.98
C GLY A 21 -1.41 -7.57 13.16
N VAL A 22 -0.57 -7.47 12.13
CA VAL A 22 0.83 -7.94 12.16
C VAL A 22 1.71 -7.06 11.28
N VAL A 23 2.95 -6.83 11.71
CA VAL A 23 4.02 -6.28 10.89
C VAL A 23 4.94 -7.42 10.47
N LEU A 24 5.24 -7.47 9.18
CA LEU A 24 6.23 -8.34 8.57
C LEU A 24 7.49 -7.54 8.29
N SER A 25 8.65 -8.02 8.71
CA SER A 25 9.95 -7.48 8.29
C SER A 25 10.55 -8.44 7.26
N VAL A 26 10.45 -8.09 5.99
CA VAL A 26 11.02 -8.87 4.88
C VAL A 26 12.49 -8.51 4.76
N PRO A 27 13.41 -9.45 5.05
CA PRO A 27 14.85 -9.16 5.05
C PRO A 27 15.39 -8.96 3.63
N SER A 28 16.51 -8.27 3.54
CA SER A 28 17.31 -8.23 2.31
C SER A 28 18.03 -9.58 2.15
N ALA A 29 17.40 -10.51 1.50
CA ALA A 29 17.96 -11.83 1.22
C ALA A 29 18.37 -11.89 -0.25
N GLY A 30 19.61 -11.52 -0.57
CA GLY A 30 20.22 -11.74 -1.88
C GLY A 30 19.51 -11.10 -3.09
N PRO A 31 20.09 -11.21 -4.29
CA PRO A 31 19.55 -10.57 -5.51
C PRO A 31 18.22 -11.15 -6.03
N SER A 32 17.62 -12.14 -5.36
CA SER A 32 16.48 -12.90 -5.90
C SER A 32 15.10 -12.49 -5.37
N HIS A 33 14.99 -11.58 -4.41
CA HIS A 33 13.69 -11.14 -3.88
C HIS A 33 13.16 -9.88 -4.56
N VAL A 34 13.03 -9.91 -5.87
CA VAL A 34 12.22 -8.90 -6.57
C VAL A 34 10.75 -9.30 -6.39
N SER A 35 9.96 -8.42 -5.77
CA SER A 35 8.51 -8.58 -5.71
C SER A 35 7.96 -8.92 -7.09
N THR A 36 7.17 -9.99 -7.18
CA THR A 36 6.57 -10.35 -8.46
C THR A 36 5.47 -9.40 -8.86
N LEU A 37 4.71 -8.85 -7.89
CA LEU A 37 3.73 -7.79 -8.12
C LEU A 37 4.37 -6.46 -7.72
N ARG A 38 4.75 -5.66 -8.70
CA ARG A 38 5.50 -4.42 -8.49
C ARG A 38 5.12 -3.34 -9.49
N PHE A 39 5.30 -2.10 -9.07
CA PHE A 39 5.22 -0.95 -9.97
C PHE A 39 6.59 -0.70 -10.61
N GLU A 40 6.58 -0.49 -11.91
CA GLU A 40 7.75 -0.07 -12.68
C GLU A 40 7.51 1.32 -13.28
N ARG A 41 8.55 2.14 -13.27
CA ARG A 41 8.52 3.46 -13.91
C ARG A 41 8.35 3.27 -15.41
N GLY A 42 7.37 3.94 -16.00
CA GLY A 42 7.17 4.03 -17.45
C GLY A 42 7.88 5.25 -18.05
N SER A 43 7.92 5.31 -19.37
CA SER A 43 8.30 6.52 -20.09
C SER A 43 7.22 7.61 -19.91
N GLU A 44 7.62 8.89 -19.96
CA GLU A 44 6.71 10.04 -20.05
C GLU A 44 5.58 10.11 -19.00
N ARG A 45 5.93 10.18 -17.70
CA ARG A 45 4.97 10.37 -16.61
C ARG A 45 3.98 9.20 -16.42
N GLY A 46 4.38 8.00 -16.82
CA GLY A 46 3.58 6.79 -16.65
C GLY A 46 4.21 5.79 -15.69
N TRP A 47 3.45 4.75 -15.37
CA TRP A 47 3.93 3.58 -14.66
C TRP A 47 3.21 2.32 -15.15
N THR A 48 3.82 1.19 -14.88
CA THR A 48 3.25 -0.12 -15.18
C THR A 48 3.21 -0.95 -13.91
N LEU A 49 2.07 -1.53 -13.58
CA LEU A 49 2.00 -2.61 -12.58
C LEU A 49 2.25 -3.93 -13.27
N ARG A 50 3.27 -4.66 -12.82
CA ARG A 50 3.61 -5.99 -13.35
C ARG A 50 3.46 -7.07 -12.30
N GLN A 51 3.16 -8.28 -12.79
CA GLN A 51 3.27 -9.51 -11.99
C GLN A 51 4.21 -10.47 -12.71
N GLY A 52 5.42 -10.59 -12.20
CA GLY A 52 6.54 -11.20 -12.92
C GLY A 52 6.88 -10.40 -14.17
N VAL A 53 6.87 -11.05 -15.33
CA VAL A 53 7.07 -10.41 -16.63
C VAL A 53 5.79 -9.84 -17.24
N ARG A 54 4.63 -10.16 -16.68
CA ARG A 54 3.33 -9.79 -17.25
C ARG A 54 2.88 -8.41 -16.79
N PRO A 55 2.60 -7.46 -17.69
CA PRO A 55 1.94 -6.21 -17.34
C PRO A 55 0.47 -6.49 -16.97
N LEU A 56 -0.02 -5.82 -15.93
CA LEU A 56 -1.40 -5.90 -15.46
C LEU A 56 -2.13 -4.57 -15.58
N VAL A 57 -1.43 -3.46 -15.36
CA VAL A 57 -1.99 -2.11 -15.49
C VAL A 57 -0.94 -1.24 -16.16
N LEU A 58 -1.36 -0.53 -17.18
CA LEU A 58 -0.62 0.56 -17.80
C LEU A 58 -1.26 1.85 -17.36
N ALA A 59 -0.47 2.80 -16.88
CA ALA A 59 -0.98 4.09 -16.43
C ALA A 59 -0.19 5.23 -17.04
N ARG A 60 -0.90 6.30 -17.41
CA ARG A 60 -0.32 7.53 -17.94
C ARG A 60 -1.01 8.72 -17.31
N SER A 61 -0.24 9.66 -16.79
CA SER A 61 -0.76 10.94 -16.31
C SER A 61 -0.97 11.88 -17.50
N GLU A 62 -2.18 12.42 -17.60
CA GLU A 62 -2.55 13.44 -18.59
C GLU A 62 -2.89 14.77 -17.90
N GLY A 63 -2.83 15.85 -18.64
CA GLY A 63 -3.10 17.19 -18.16
C GLY A 63 -1.87 17.95 -17.68
N GLU A 64 -2.01 19.26 -17.65
CA GLU A 64 -1.05 20.22 -17.10
C GLU A 64 -1.66 20.84 -15.83
N GLY A 65 -0.86 20.99 -14.79
CA GLY A 65 -1.33 21.58 -13.53
C GLY A 65 -1.32 20.62 -12.34
N CYS A 66 -1.97 21.04 -11.25
CA CYS A 66 -1.99 20.30 -9.98
C CYS A 66 -3.03 19.15 -9.95
N CYS A 67 -4.14 19.29 -10.68
CA CYS A 67 -5.18 18.25 -10.79
C CYS A 67 -4.95 17.50 -12.10
N ARG A 68 -4.34 16.33 -11.99
CA ARG A 68 -4.03 15.49 -13.15
C ARG A 68 -5.01 14.34 -13.23
N GLU A 69 -5.36 13.97 -14.44
CA GLU A 69 -6.05 12.72 -14.70
C GLU A 69 -5.02 11.61 -14.89
N LEU A 70 -5.27 10.46 -14.30
CA LEU A 70 -4.49 9.26 -14.52
C LEU A 70 -5.32 8.28 -15.35
N ARG A 71 -4.96 8.10 -16.61
CA ARG A 71 -5.60 7.10 -17.46
C ARG A 71 -4.97 5.74 -17.24
N LEU A 72 -5.82 4.75 -17.06
CA LEU A 72 -5.45 3.37 -16.80
C LEU A 72 -5.96 2.47 -17.92
N HIS A 73 -5.14 1.50 -18.28
CA HIS A 73 -5.54 0.34 -19.09
C HIS A 73 -5.15 -0.94 -18.35
N ARG A 74 -6.14 -1.75 -17.99
CA ARG A 74 -5.94 -3.01 -17.24
C ARG A 74 -5.93 -4.20 -18.17
N LEU A 75 -4.96 -5.07 -18.00
CA LEU A 75 -4.74 -6.25 -18.80
C LEU A 75 -5.17 -7.51 -18.04
N PRO A 76 -5.68 -8.53 -18.74
CA PRO A 76 -6.05 -9.78 -18.10
C PRO A 76 -4.81 -10.56 -17.65
N GLY A 77 -5.01 -11.47 -16.67
CA GLY A 77 -3.97 -12.41 -16.26
C GLY A 77 -3.44 -12.21 -14.85
N HIS A 78 -4.02 -11.32 -14.07
CA HIS A 78 -3.73 -11.22 -12.65
C HIS A 78 -3.97 -12.55 -11.93
N ARG A 79 -2.98 -12.99 -11.15
CA ARG A 79 -3.05 -14.17 -10.27
C ARG A 79 -3.11 -13.69 -8.82
N SER A 80 -4.07 -14.24 -8.08
CA SER A 80 -4.18 -13.95 -6.66
C SER A 80 -2.91 -14.36 -5.91
N PRO A 81 -2.36 -13.50 -5.01
CA PRO A 81 -1.25 -13.88 -4.16
C PRO A 81 -1.65 -14.83 -3.03
N LEU A 82 -2.94 -15.03 -2.81
CA LEU A 82 -3.45 -15.89 -1.75
C LEU A 82 -4.09 -17.15 -2.31
N PRO A 83 -3.96 -18.30 -1.62
CA PRO A 83 -4.57 -19.57 -2.07
C PRO A 83 -6.11 -19.50 -1.98
N PRO A 84 -6.82 -20.35 -2.72
CA PRO A 84 -8.26 -20.51 -2.59
C PRO A 84 -8.65 -20.90 -1.16
N ARG A 85 -9.81 -20.41 -0.69
CA ARG A 85 -10.33 -20.70 0.65
C ARG A 85 -11.48 -21.69 0.57
N SER A 86 -11.43 -22.68 1.44
CA SER A 86 -12.56 -23.59 1.64
C SER A 86 -13.66 -22.93 2.50
N ALA A 87 -14.87 -23.43 2.38
CA ALA A 87 -15.97 -23.01 3.26
C ALA A 87 -15.66 -23.29 4.74
N ALA A 88 -14.93 -24.35 5.05
CA ALA A 88 -14.49 -24.66 6.41
C ALA A 88 -13.53 -23.59 6.95
N THR A 89 -12.55 -23.17 6.15
CA THR A 89 -11.60 -22.09 6.52
C THR A 89 -12.33 -20.76 6.77
N MET A 90 -13.35 -20.45 5.96
CA MET A 90 -14.12 -19.22 6.13
C MET A 90 -14.98 -19.22 7.41
N ARG A 91 -15.50 -20.39 7.84
CA ARG A 91 -16.27 -20.51 9.09
C ARG A 91 -15.39 -20.60 10.35
N ALA A 92 -14.10 -20.88 10.20
CA ALA A 92 -13.18 -20.93 11.33
C ALA A 92 -12.94 -19.51 11.88
N ARG A 93 -12.74 -19.42 13.22
CA ARG A 93 -12.28 -18.17 13.82
C ARG A 93 -10.78 -17.95 13.48
N THR A 94 -10.53 -17.30 12.35
CA THR A 94 -9.19 -17.10 11.80
C THR A 94 -8.76 -15.67 12.05
N ASN A 95 -7.53 -15.48 12.57
CA ASN A 95 -6.88 -14.17 12.52
C ASN A 95 -6.39 -13.95 11.08
N TRP A 96 -7.20 -13.27 10.27
CA TRP A 96 -6.97 -13.10 8.84
C TRP A 96 -5.68 -12.33 8.51
N PRO A 97 -5.31 -11.23 9.19
CA PRO A 97 -4.03 -10.58 8.96
C PRO A 97 -2.84 -11.53 9.10
N HIS A 98 -2.78 -12.31 10.18
CA HIS A 98 -1.71 -13.30 10.38
C HIS A 98 -1.74 -14.43 9.37
N GLN A 99 -2.92 -14.87 8.97
CA GLN A 99 -3.06 -15.92 7.97
C GLN A 99 -2.65 -15.42 6.58
N TYR A 100 -3.04 -14.18 6.21
CA TYR A 100 -2.65 -13.56 4.94
C TYR A 100 -1.14 -13.28 4.91
N ALA A 101 -0.56 -12.85 6.03
CA ALA A 101 0.88 -12.69 6.15
C ALA A 101 1.63 -13.97 5.80
N ARG A 102 1.20 -15.13 6.33
CA ARG A 102 1.82 -16.43 6.00
C ARG A 102 1.73 -16.75 4.51
N TRP A 103 0.55 -16.58 3.92
CA TRP A 103 0.35 -16.89 2.52
C TRP A 103 1.10 -15.94 1.59
N LEU A 104 1.23 -14.66 1.97
CA LEU A 104 1.98 -13.68 1.19
C LEU A 104 3.48 -13.96 1.20
N GLU A 105 4.04 -14.42 2.33
CA GLU A 105 5.46 -14.80 2.40
C GLU A 105 5.79 -15.98 1.48
N ASP A 106 4.86 -16.93 1.35
CA ASP A 106 5.03 -18.12 0.51
C ASP A 106 4.59 -17.86 -0.96
N SER A 107 4.08 -16.66 -1.26
CA SER A 107 3.46 -16.35 -2.56
C SER A 107 4.48 -15.96 -3.63
N ALA A 108 4.44 -16.67 -4.76
CA ALA A 108 5.16 -16.25 -5.96
C ALA A 108 4.48 -15.10 -6.73
N TYR A 109 3.36 -14.54 -6.24
CA TYR A 109 2.54 -13.55 -6.96
C TYR A 109 2.25 -12.29 -6.15
N GLY A 110 2.88 -12.15 -4.96
CA GLY A 110 2.60 -11.09 -4.01
C GLY A 110 3.42 -9.82 -4.24
N PRO A 111 3.02 -8.72 -3.57
CA PRO A 111 3.72 -7.44 -3.64
C PRO A 111 4.87 -7.32 -2.64
N LEU A 112 5.09 -8.29 -1.76
CA LEU A 112 6.12 -8.18 -0.72
C LEU A 112 7.51 -8.08 -1.34
N HIS A 113 8.25 -7.07 -0.95
CA HIS A 113 9.67 -6.86 -1.22
C HIS A 113 10.36 -6.45 0.08
N VAL A 114 11.66 -6.31 0.05
CA VAL A 114 12.48 -5.92 1.21
C VAL A 114 11.88 -4.72 1.95
N GLY A 115 11.77 -4.84 3.26
CA GLY A 115 11.28 -3.81 4.16
C GLY A 115 10.14 -4.27 5.06
N ARG A 116 9.49 -3.31 5.71
CA ARG A 116 8.42 -3.57 6.67
C ARG A 116 7.05 -3.44 6.01
N TRP A 117 6.15 -4.36 6.33
CA TRP A 117 4.80 -4.43 5.79
C TRP A 117 3.81 -4.64 6.92
N ARG A 118 2.78 -3.84 6.96
CA ARG A 118 1.71 -3.94 7.95
C ARG A 118 0.47 -4.58 7.31
N LEU A 119 -0.09 -5.57 7.98
CA LEU A 119 -1.40 -6.12 7.66
C LEU A 119 -2.34 -5.86 8.84
N THR A 120 -3.42 -5.18 8.59
CA THR A 120 -4.43 -4.85 9.61
C THR A 120 -5.84 -5.08 9.08
N PRO A 121 -6.81 -5.48 9.94
CA PRO A 121 -8.21 -5.41 9.57
C PRO A 121 -8.58 -3.95 9.28
N ARG A 122 -9.34 -3.71 8.21
CA ARG A 122 -9.88 -2.40 7.90
C ARG A 122 -11.39 -2.49 7.75
N THR A 123 -12.10 -1.86 8.67
CA THR A 123 -13.56 -1.88 8.74
C THR A 123 -14.18 -0.51 8.47
N VAL A 124 -13.38 0.56 8.52
CA VAL A 124 -13.84 1.93 8.32
C VAL A 124 -13.22 2.50 7.06
N PHE A 125 -14.06 2.94 6.15
CA PHE A 125 -13.71 3.65 4.93
C PHE A 125 -14.48 4.97 4.85
N ALA A 126 -13.96 5.92 4.08
CA ALA A 126 -14.72 7.10 3.71
C ALA A 126 -15.99 6.69 2.93
N PRO A 127 -17.08 7.46 3.04
CA PRO A 127 -18.26 7.23 2.22
C PRO A 127 -17.88 7.21 0.72
N GLY A 128 -18.47 6.30 -0.05
CA GLY A 128 -18.22 6.21 -1.50
C GLY A 128 -17.14 5.21 -1.93
N ILE A 129 -16.22 4.83 -1.06
CA ILE A 129 -15.07 3.94 -1.42
C ILE A 129 -15.49 2.65 -2.13
N TRP A 130 -16.61 2.06 -1.72
CA TRP A 130 -17.15 0.83 -2.32
C TRP A 130 -18.32 1.09 -3.28
N ASP A 131 -18.55 2.33 -3.66
CA ASP A 131 -19.61 2.76 -4.57
C ASP A 131 -19.06 3.61 -5.71
N CYS A 132 -19.06 4.94 -5.60
CA CYS A 132 -18.59 5.85 -6.67
C CYS A 132 -17.07 5.81 -6.87
N ASP A 133 -16.29 5.51 -5.82
CA ASP A 133 -14.83 5.46 -5.87
C ASP A 133 -14.30 4.05 -6.15
N LEU A 134 -15.18 3.09 -6.37
CA LEU A 134 -14.82 1.75 -6.84
C LEU A 134 -14.78 1.71 -8.37
N VAL A 135 -13.60 1.52 -8.94
CA VAL A 135 -13.39 1.51 -10.39
C VAL A 135 -13.93 0.22 -11.02
N ARG A 136 -15.18 0.25 -11.44
CA ARG A 136 -15.86 -0.91 -12.04
C ARG A 136 -15.59 -1.08 -13.53
N ASP A 137 -15.35 0.03 -14.23
CA ASP A 137 -15.11 0.02 -15.66
C ASP A 137 -13.88 -0.83 -16.02
N TRP A 138 -13.96 -1.52 -17.13
CA TRP A 138 -12.91 -2.44 -17.57
C TRP A 138 -12.88 -2.47 -19.10
N PRO A 139 -11.71 -2.48 -19.75
CA PRO A 139 -10.36 -2.42 -19.17
C PRO A 139 -9.89 -1.01 -18.82
N ASP A 140 -10.47 0.01 -19.40
CA ASP A 140 -10.05 1.39 -19.29
C ASP A 140 -10.75 2.09 -18.12
N ALA A 141 -10.02 3.01 -17.49
CA ALA A 141 -10.55 3.88 -16.46
C ALA A 141 -9.75 5.18 -16.41
N THR A 142 -10.37 6.23 -15.86
CA THR A 142 -9.69 7.48 -15.52
C THR A 142 -9.83 7.72 -14.03
N LEU A 143 -8.72 8.08 -13.38
CA LEU A 143 -8.70 8.47 -11.96
C LEU A 143 -8.42 9.96 -11.89
N ASP A 144 -9.31 10.70 -11.22
CA ASP A 144 -9.13 12.12 -10.95
C ASP A 144 -8.23 12.30 -9.73
N MET A 145 -6.98 12.71 -9.95
CA MET A 145 -6.02 12.95 -8.89
C MET A 145 -6.27 14.33 -8.29
N LEU A 146 -6.81 14.36 -7.07
CA LEU A 146 -7.17 15.59 -6.39
C LEU A 146 -5.95 16.39 -5.94
N CYS A 147 -6.05 17.72 -5.98
CA CYS A 147 -5.02 18.63 -5.45
C CYS A 147 -4.78 18.39 -3.95
N GLY A 148 -3.52 18.12 -3.59
CA GLY A 148 -3.12 17.91 -2.18
C GLY A 148 -3.53 16.56 -1.59
N GLY A 149 -4.07 15.68 -2.40
CA GLY A 149 -4.41 14.30 -2.07
C GLY A 149 -4.34 13.43 -3.32
N GLY A 150 -4.51 12.15 -3.13
CA GLY A 150 -4.57 11.20 -4.22
C GLY A 150 -5.99 11.02 -4.77
N TRP A 151 -6.24 9.84 -5.25
CA TRP A 151 -7.53 9.48 -5.81
C TRP A 151 -8.53 8.94 -4.77
N HIS A 152 -8.06 8.30 -3.69
CA HIS A 152 -8.85 7.76 -2.56
C HIS A 152 -9.84 6.62 -2.86
N GLY A 153 -9.63 5.87 -3.94
CA GLY A 153 -10.57 4.83 -4.36
C GLY A 153 -10.03 3.40 -4.28
N VAL A 154 -10.80 2.45 -4.82
CA VAL A 154 -10.41 1.03 -4.96
C VAL A 154 -10.34 0.64 -6.43
N LEU A 155 -9.17 0.19 -6.87
CA LEU A 155 -8.90 -0.32 -8.20
C LEU A 155 -8.80 -1.85 -8.21
N PRO A 156 -9.80 -2.59 -8.72
CA PRO A 156 -9.72 -4.02 -8.89
C PRO A 156 -8.71 -4.40 -9.99
N LEU A 157 -7.85 -5.39 -9.74
CA LEU A 157 -6.86 -5.88 -10.71
C LEU A 157 -7.45 -6.87 -11.74
N ARG A 158 -8.73 -7.17 -11.64
CA ARG A 158 -9.53 -7.90 -12.65
C ARG A 158 -10.98 -7.44 -12.54
N PRO A 159 -11.82 -7.69 -13.56
CA PRO A 159 -13.23 -7.35 -13.50
C PRO A 159 -13.90 -7.95 -12.28
N LEU A 160 -14.79 -7.21 -11.65
CA LEU A 160 -15.68 -7.78 -10.65
C LEU A 160 -16.71 -8.65 -11.38
N PRO A 161 -16.88 -9.91 -10.98
CA PRO A 161 -17.86 -10.79 -11.61
C PRO A 161 -19.28 -10.33 -11.31
N ALA A 162 -20.20 -10.69 -12.20
CA ALA A 162 -21.61 -10.39 -12.04
C ALA A 162 -22.20 -11.01 -10.75
N PRO A 163 -23.19 -10.39 -10.11
CA PRO A 163 -23.80 -10.88 -8.87
C PRO A 163 -24.41 -12.29 -8.97
N ASP A 164 -24.76 -12.71 -10.17
CA ASP A 164 -25.34 -14.01 -10.47
C ASP A 164 -24.32 -15.08 -10.85
N ALA A 165 -23.05 -14.74 -10.96
CA ALA A 165 -21.98 -15.71 -11.22
C ALA A 165 -21.96 -16.82 -10.15
N PRO A 166 -21.74 -18.07 -10.52
CA PRO A 166 -21.89 -19.22 -9.60
C PRO A 166 -21.06 -19.08 -8.32
N ARG A 167 -19.84 -18.58 -8.43
CA ARG A 167 -18.93 -18.39 -7.29
C ARG A 167 -19.36 -17.23 -6.40
N VAL A 168 -19.89 -16.16 -6.99
CA VAL A 168 -20.46 -15.02 -6.26
C VAL A 168 -21.68 -15.47 -5.46
N LYS A 169 -22.61 -16.23 -6.09
CA LYS A 169 -23.78 -16.80 -5.39
C LYS A 169 -23.39 -17.64 -4.18
N ALA A 170 -22.35 -18.47 -4.31
CA ALA A 170 -21.84 -19.26 -3.19
C ALA A 170 -21.31 -18.36 -2.05
N TYR A 171 -20.58 -17.29 -2.37
CA TYR A 171 -20.05 -16.36 -1.37
C TYR A 171 -21.11 -15.45 -0.75
N ARG A 172 -22.19 -15.12 -1.44
CA ARG A 172 -23.32 -14.35 -0.89
C ARG A 172 -23.92 -15.01 0.35
N LYS A 173 -23.99 -16.35 0.39
CA LYS A 173 -24.39 -17.06 1.60
C LYS A 173 -23.45 -16.76 2.78
N HIS A 174 -22.15 -16.83 2.57
CA HIS A 174 -21.15 -16.50 3.59
C HIS A 174 -21.21 -15.02 4.01
N ALA A 175 -21.50 -14.11 3.07
CA ALA A 175 -21.70 -12.69 3.39
C ALA A 175 -22.87 -12.49 4.37
N ARG A 176 -24.03 -13.10 4.08
CA ARG A 176 -25.20 -13.05 4.98
C ARG A 176 -24.97 -13.70 6.34
N GLU A 177 -24.14 -14.75 6.38
CA GLU A 177 -23.79 -15.46 7.62
C GLU A 177 -22.67 -14.76 8.42
N GLY A 178 -22.07 -13.65 7.91
CA GLY A 178 -20.94 -12.99 8.53
C GLY A 178 -19.68 -13.87 8.61
N THR A 179 -19.54 -14.84 7.71
CA THR A 179 -18.43 -15.79 7.66
C THR A 179 -17.55 -15.61 6.43
N LEU A 180 -17.82 -14.59 5.60
CA LEU A 180 -17.05 -14.33 4.40
C LEU A 180 -15.64 -13.89 4.77
N ALA A 181 -14.62 -14.57 4.25
CA ALA A 181 -13.24 -14.16 4.47
C ALA A 181 -12.99 -12.75 3.89
N PRO A 182 -12.24 -11.88 4.57
CA PRO A 182 -11.99 -10.52 4.10
C PRO A 182 -11.24 -10.50 2.76
N VAL A 183 -11.43 -9.45 1.97
CA VAL A 183 -10.64 -9.20 0.77
C VAL A 183 -9.27 -8.67 1.13
N LEU A 184 -8.28 -8.76 0.23
CA LEU A 184 -6.97 -8.17 0.43
C LEU A 184 -6.85 -6.91 -0.41
N LEU A 185 -6.65 -5.79 0.28
CA LEU A 185 -6.35 -4.50 -0.30
C LEU A 185 -4.87 -4.18 -0.11
N TRP A 186 -4.21 -3.70 -1.15
CA TRP A 186 -2.87 -3.13 -1.06
C TRP A 186 -2.95 -1.61 -1.20
N TRP A 187 -2.59 -0.89 -0.14
CA TRP A 187 -2.46 0.56 -0.16
C TRP A 187 -1.26 1.00 -0.98
N VAL A 188 -1.50 1.90 -1.92
CA VAL A 188 -0.48 2.46 -2.81
C VAL A 188 -0.36 3.95 -2.54
N SER A 189 0.74 4.35 -1.90
CA SER A 189 0.92 5.71 -1.38
C SER A 189 0.84 6.80 -2.45
N PHE A 190 1.47 6.61 -3.62
CA PHE A 190 1.48 7.61 -4.68
C PHE A 190 0.14 7.72 -5.45
N LEU A 191 -0.77 6.78 -5.26
CA LEU A 191 -2.16 6.86 -5.74
C LEU A 191 -3.09 7.36 -4.64
N ASP A 192 -2.65 7.30 -3.39
CA ASP A 192 -3.48 7.50 -2.20
C ASP A 192 -4.77 6.65 -2.29
N GLY A 193 -4.61 5.40 -2.69
CA GLY A 193 -5.73 4.50 -2.99
C GLY A 193 -5.34 3.03 -2.84
N TRP A 194 -6.32 2.15 -3.01
CA TRP A 194 -6.16 0.71 -2.81
C TRP A 194 -6.24 -0.07 -4.11
N LEU A 195 -5.36 -1.06 -4.26
CA LEU A 195 -5.55 -2.13 -5.22
C LEU A 195 -6.29 -3.29 -4.56
N LEU A 196 -7.36 -3.77 -5.16
CA LEU A 196 -7.96 -5.04 -4.78
C LEU A 196 -7.14 -6.17 -5.41
N VAL A 197 -6.25 -6.77 -4.60
CA VAL A 197 -5.31 -7.80 -5.07
C VAL A 197 -5.81 -9.23 -4.85
N ASP A 198 -6.78 -9.43 -3.95
CA ASP A 198 -7.45 -10.73 -3.79
C ASP A 198 -8.87 -10.56 -3.27
N GLY A 199 -9.75 -11.48 -3.69
CA GLY A 199 -11.12 -11.52 -3.21
C GLY A 199 -12.14 -10.81 -4.09
N HIS A 200 -11.90 -10.62 -5.38
CA HIS A 200 -12.84 -9.99 -6.32
C HIS A 200 -14.25 -10.61 -6.27
N ASP A 201 -14.35 -11.94 -6.26
CA ASP A 201 -15.64 -12.62 -6.13
C ASP A 201 -16.29 -12.38 -4.76
N ARG A 202 -15.49 -12.23 -3.71
CA ARG A 202 -15.97 -11.94 -2.35
C ARG A 202 -16.44 -10.48 -2.21
N ALA A 203 -15.70 -9.56 -2.82
CA ALA A 203 -16.12 -8.16 -2.91
C ALA A 203 -17.47 -8.05 -3.65
N ALA A 204 -17.57 -8.67 -4.82
CA ALA A 204 -18.82 -8.71 -5.59
C ALA A 204 -19.98 -9.33 -4.77
N ALA A 205 -19.70 -10.37 -3.98
CA ALA A 205 -20.72 -11.02 -3.15
C ALA A 205 -21.21 -10.13 -2.00
N ALA A 206 -20.29 -9.45 -1.29
CA ALA A 206 -20.64 -8.52 -0.21
C ALA A 206 -21.46 -7.34 -0.75
N LEU A 207 -21.01 -6.73 -1.84
CA LEU A 207 -21.72 -5.62 -2.49
C LEU A 207 -23.10 -6.02 -3.01
N ALA A 208 -23.25 -7.25 -3.52
CA ALA A 208 -24.55 -7.77 -3.93
C ALA A 208 -25.52 -8.03 -2.77
N GLU A 209 -25.03 -8.12 -1.55
CA GLU A 209 -25.84 -8.18 -0.32
C GLU A 209 -26.01 -6.78 0.34
N GLY A 210 -25.57 -5.71 -0.34
CA GLY A 210 -25.72 -4.33 0.13
C GLY A 210 -24.75 -3.92 1.25
N ALA A 211 -23.67 -4.65 1.44
CA ALA A 211 -22.68 -4.36 2.47
C ALA A 211 -21.26 -4.17 1.87
N PRO A 212 -20.44 -3.28 2.44
CA PRO A 212 -19.01 -3.22 2.08
C PRO A 212 -18.32 -4.53 2.47
N PRO A 213 -17.35 -5.01 1.67
CA PRO A 213 -16.59 -6.20 2.03
C PRO A 213 -15.70 -5.93 3.26
N GLU A 214 -15.57 -6.90 4.14
CA GLU A 214 -14.51 -6.89 5.14
C GLU A 214 -13.16 -6.96 4.45
N CYS A 215 -12.16 -6.22 4.98
CA CYS A 215 -10.86 -6.06 4.35
C CYS A 215 -9.72 -6.36 5.31
N VAL A 216 -8.65 -6.93 4.76
CA VAL A 216 -7.31 -6.84 5.32
C VAL A 216 -6.54 -5.87 4.43
N GLU A 217 -6.02 -4.82 5.04
CA GLU A 217 -5.20 -3.82 4.37
C GLU A 217 -3.72 -4.21 4.50
N LEU A 218 -3.03 -4.25 3.38
CA LEU A 218 -1.59 -4.41 3.28
C LEU A 218 -0.96 -3.05 2.96
N VAL A 219 -0.05 -2.59 3.80
CA VAL A 219 0.62 -1.29 3.67
C VAL A 219 2.12 -1.48 3.79
N ARG A 220 2.88 -0.89 2.87
CA ARG A 220 4.33 -0.77 3.03
C ARG A 220 4.61 0.29 4.09
N VAL A 221 5.24 -0.11 5.18
CA VAL A 221 5.61 0.82 6.26
C VAL A 221 6.92 1.51 5.88
N PRO A 222 6.97 2.86 5.89
CA PRO A 222 8.21 3.59 5.67
C PRO A 222 9.30 3.17 6.66
N ASP A 223 10.55 3.32 6.28
CA ASP A 223 11.66 3.21 7.22
C ASP A 223 11.73 4.46 8.08
N ASP A 224 10.98 4.44 9.18
CA ASP A 224 10.91 5.55 10.13
C ASP A 224 12.27 5.86 10.78
N GLY A 225 13.22 4.93 10.77
CA GLY A 225 14.52 5.11 11.43
C GLY A 225 15.32 6.25 10.80
N ALA A 226 15.40 6.28 9.49
CA ALA A 226 16.19 7.28 8.76
C ALA A 226 15.64 8.70 8.94
N TRP A 227 14.34 8.92 8.69
CA TRP A 227 13.77 10.25 8.82
C TRP A 227 13.71 10.74 10.27
N ARG A 228 13.51 9.85 11.26
CA ARG A 228 13.55 10.19 12.69
C ARG A 228 14.94 10.65 13.12
N ALA A 229 16.00 9.98 12.65
CA ALA A 229 17.38 10.40 12.88
C ALA A 229 17.62 11.79 12.29
N THR A 230 17.23 12.01 11.04
CA THR A 230 17.33 13.33 10.37
C THR A 230 16.53 14.40 11.10
N ALA A 231 15.30 14.09 11.55
CA ALA A 231 14.48 15.03 12.31
C ALA A 231 15.14 15.38 13.66
N ALA A 232 15.74 14.42 14.34
CA ALA A 232 16.47 14.64 15.58
C ALA A 232 17.69 15.56 15.38
N GLU A 233 18.49 15.32 14.33
CA GLU A 233 19.64 16.16 13.97
C GLU A 233 19.22 17.61 13.65
N ILE A 234 18.16 17.79 12.86
CA ILE A 234 17.60 19.11 12.51
C ILE A 234 17.12 19.82 13.76
N THR A 235 16.41 19.10 14.66
CA THR A 235 15.88 19.65 15.91
C THR A 235 17.01 20.08 16.84
N GLU A 236 18.05 19.27 16.99
CA GLU A 236 19.22 19.60 17.79
C GLU A 236 19.96 20.83 17.24
N ALA A 237 20.19 20.85 15.93
CA ALA A 237 20.82 21.99 15.27
C ALA A 237 20.01 23.28 15.43
N HIS A 238 18.67 23.21 15.38
CA HIS A 238 17.79 24.33 15.64
C HIS A 238 17.92 24.80 17.08
N ALA A 239 17.84 23.91 18.06
CA ALA A 239 17.98 24.21 19.48
C ALA A 239 19.30 24.93 19.77
N GLN A 240 20.43 24.45 19.23
CA GLN A 240 21.73 25.10 19.38
C GLN A 240 21.79 26.50 18.77
N ARG A 241 21.12 26.73 17.62
CA ARG A 241 21.05 28.06 16.99
C ARG A 241 20.21 29.04 17.85
N VAL A 242 19.11 28.54 18.44
CA VAL A 242 18.25 29.29 19.35
C VAL A 242 19.03 29.74 20.59
N VAL A 243 19.78 28.83 21.22
CA VAL A 243 20.62 29.14 22.38
C VAL A 243 21.66 30.21 22.04
N ARG A 244 22.34 30.07 20.90
CA ARG A 244 23.31 31.06 20.44
C ARG A 244 22.69 32.45 20.16
N LEU A 245 21.45 32.47 19.67
CA LEU A 245 20.72 33.71 19.42
C LEU A 245 20.26 34.38 20.74
N ALA A 246 19.83 33.60 21.72
CA ALA A 246 19.42 34.06 23.02
C ALA A 246 20.58 34.65 23.85
N ALA A 247 21.83 34.36 23.54
CA ALA A 247 23.01 34.94 24.13
C ALA A 247 23.32 36.36 23.60
N ARG A 248 22.58 36.87 22.60
CA ARG A 248 22.71 38.21 22.03
C ARG A 248 21.76 39.17 22.74
N PRO A 249 22.07 40.50 22.74
CA PRO A 249 21.17 41.50 23.31
C PRO A 249 19.77 41.45 22.66
N ASP A 250 18.76 41.60 23.49
CA ASP A 250 17.38 41.65 23.00
C ASP A 250 17.14 42.94 22.19
N GLY A 251 16.43 42.77 21.08
CA GLY A 251 16.08 43.86 20.20
C GLY A 251 15.29 43.41 18.97
N PRO A 252 14.75 44.39 18.21
CA PRO A 252 13.92 44.05 17.02
C PRO A 252 14.66 43.20 15.98
N HIS A 253 15.97 43.31 15.89
CA HIS A 253 16.80 42.50 14.97
C HIS A 253 16.88 41.07 15.44
N THR A 254 17.13 40.84 16.73
CA THR A 254 17.19 39.50 17.34
C THR A 254 15.85 38.79 17.25
N ALA A 255 14.75 39.52 17.46
CA ALA A 255 13.39 38.97 17.31
C ALA A 255 13.11 38.52 15.86
N ARG A 256 13.48 39.32 14.86
CA ARG A 256 13.33 38.93 13.43
C ARG A 256 14.18 37.72 13.07
N GLN A 257 15.40 37.63 13.57
CA GLN A 257 16.28 36.49 13.37
C GLN A 257 15.68 35.23 13.99
N ARG A 258 15.08 35.34 15.20
CA ARG A 258 14.41 34.21 15.85
C ARG A 258 13.24 33.73 15.01
N GLN A 259 12.38 34.63 14.56
CA GLN A 259 11.24 34.28 13.71
C GLN A 259 11.67 33.61 12.39
N ALA A 260 12.73 34.13 11.76
CA ALA A 260 13.26 33.53 10.54
C ALA A 260 13.83 32.12 10.79
N LEU A 261 14.50 31.89 11.93
CA LEU A 261 15.06 30.62 12.34
C LEU A 261 13.93 29.59 12.58
N ASP A 262 12.88 29.99 13.31
CA ASP A 262 11.75 29.13 13.62
C ASP A 262 10.95 28.76 12.35
N ARG A 263 10.78 29.72 11.43
CA ARG A 263 10.14 29.47 10.13
C ARG A 263 10.95 28.49 9.29
N GLY A 264 12.25 28.73 9.16
CA GLY A 264 13.12 27.81 8.40
C GLY A 264 13.16 26.40 8.99
N TYR A 265 13.09 26.26 10.32
CA TYR A 265 12.94 24.97 10.97
C TYR A 265 11.61 24.28 10.60
N ALA A 266 10.50 25.01 10.70
CA ALA A 266 9.19 24.48 10.33
C ALA A 266 9.13 24.05 8.85
N ASP A 267 9.69 24.87 7.96
CA ASP A 267 9.74 24.57 6.52
C ASP A 267 10.53 23.27 6.25
N VAL A 268 11.73 23.12 6.85
CA VAL A 268 12.53 21.90 6.67
C VAL A 268 11.83 20.68 7.27
N MET A 269 11.24 20.81 8.47
CA MET A 269 10.51 19.69 9.09
C MET A 269 9.31 19.26 8.25
N SER A 270 8.63 20.19 7.58
CA SER A 270 7.49 19.89 6.70
C SER A 270 7.89 19.16 5.41
N THR A 271 9.16 19.23 5.02
CA THR A 271 9.68 18.53 3.82
C THR A 271 10.22 17.14 4.11
N LEU A 272 10.30 16.73 5.39
CA LEU A 272 10.72 15.37 5.73
C LEU A 272 9.72 14.37 5.16
N PRO A 273 10.21 13.29 4.50
CA PRO A 273 9.35 12.33 3.84
C PRO A 273 8.63 11.45 4.87
N TYR A 274 7.43 11.87 5.28
CA TYR A 274 6.59 11.06 6.15
C TYR A 274 6.06 9.80 5.45
N ASP A 275 5.87 9.85 4.11
CA ASP A 275 5.27 8.77 3.32
C ASP A 275 5.92 8.57 1.93
N ALA A 276 6.94 9.34 1.58
CA ALA A 276 7.40 9.47 0.20
C ALA A 276 7.83 8.13 -0.47
N ASP A 277 8.25 7.14 0.31
CA ASP A 277 8.82 5.90 -0.20
C ASP A 277 8.05 4.63 0.21
N ALA A 278 6.79 4.78 0.65
CA ALA A 278 6.02 3.63 1.09
C ALA A 278 5.78 2.62 -0.05
N THR A 279 5.48 3.09 -1.27
CA THR A 279 5.31 2.21 -2.44
C THR A 279 6.33 2.58 -3.51
N PRO A 280 7.42 1.81 -3.68
CA PRO A 280 8.46 2.15 -4.63
C PRO A 280 8.03 1.94 -6.09
N LEU A 281 8.50 2.82 -6.96
CA LEU A 281 8.52 2.64 -8.41
C LEU A 281 9.90 2.10 -8.80
N PHE A 282 9.95 0.85 -9.22
CA PHE A 282 11.19 0.23 -9.67
C PHE A 282 11.54 0.68 -11.08
N GLU A 283 12.84 0.80 -11.35
CA GLU A 283 13.29 0.98 -12.74
C GLU A 283 13.06 -0.33 -13.51
N PRO A 284 12.62 -0.26 -14.78
CA PRO A 284 12.51 -1.44 -15.60
C PRO A 284 13.91 -2.07 -15.78
N PRO A 285 14.02 -3.40 -15.91
CA PRO A 285 15.29 -4.03 -16.24
C PRO A 285 15.79 -3.46 -17.56
N CYS A 286 17.09 -3.15 -17.63
CA CYS A 286 17.76 -2.79 -18.89
C CYS A 286 17.59 -3.97 -19.85
N GLU A 287 17.01 -3.74 -21.03
CA GLU A 287 16.92 -4.72 -22.12
C GLU A 287 18.31 -5.01 -22.72
#